data_be0264267546aa8efd4ae88b7ea2e52b
#
_entry.id   be0264267546aa8efd4ae88b7ea2e52b
#
_cell.length_a   1.000
_cell.length_b   1.000
_cell.length_c   1.000
_cell.angle_alpha   90.00
_cell.angle_beta   90.00
_cell.angle_gamma   90.00
#
_symmetry.space_group_name_H-M   'P 1'
#
loop_
_entity.id
_entity.type
_entity.pdbx_description
1 polymer ?
#
loop_
_entity_poly.entity_id
_entity_poly.type
_entity_poly.pdbx_seq_one_letter_code
_entity_poly.pdbx_strand_id
1 'polypeptide(L)'
;EESIRIMSEKFPEMLIGAGTVLTTEQVDRAASAGAKFIVSPGLNPKIVAYCVDKGIPITPGTSNASDIEAALEFGLDVVKFFPAEPAGGLKMIKALAAPYVGVKFMPTGGINAENVKAYLAYDRILACGGSWMVKGELVKNGEFDKIREMTAEAVEIVKESRGK
;
A
#
# COMPACT_ATOMS: atom_id res chain seq x y z
N GLU A 1 15.68 -2.06 5.26
CA GLU A 1 15.93 -1.50 6.60
C GLU A 1 16.66 -0.17 6.51
N GLU A 2 17.87 -0.15 5.94
CA GLU A 2 18.70 1.05 5.81
C GLU A 2 17.99 2.19 5.05
N SER A 3 17.31 1.89 3.94
CA SER A 3 16.55 2.90 3.19
C SER A 3 15.42 3.52 4.00
N ILE A 4 14.74 2.71 4.84
CA ILE A 4 13.68 3.21 5.74
C ILE A 4 14.32 4.17 6.75
N ARG A 5 15.42 3.79 7.39
CA ARG A 5 16.12 4.62 8.36
C ARG A 5 16.53 5.96 7.76
N ILE A 6 17.21 5.95 6.60
CA ILE A 6 17.65 7.17 5.91
C ILE A 6 16.47 8.07 5.55
N MET A 7 15.39 7.51 5.04
CA MET A 7 14.20 8.30 4.68
C MET A 7 13.52 8.87 5.92
N SER A 8 13.38 8.10 6.99
CA SER A 8 12.77 8.56 8.24
C SER A 8 13.54 9.69 8.90
N GLU A 9 14.87 9.66 8.83
CA GLU A 9 15.75 10.71 9.35
C GLU A 9 15.72 11.98 8.48
N LYS A 10 15.75 11.81 7.15
CA LYS A 10 15.81 12.95 6.21
C LYS A 10 14.47 13.60 5.95
N PHE A 11 13.39 12.87 6.05
CA PHE A 11 12.03 13.30 5.70
C PHE A 11 11.05 12.95 6.81
N PRO A 12 11.13 13.57 8.00
CA PRO A 12 10.32 13.21 9.17
C PRO A 12 8.81 13.38 8.93
N GLU A 13 8.41 14.26 8.01
CA GLU A 13 7.01 14.48 7.64
C GLU A 13 6.47 13.43 6.66
N MET A 14 7.33 12.57 6.08
CA MET A 14 6.90 11.53 5.15
C MET A 14 6.34 10.34 5.92
N LEU A 15 5.18 9.86 5.50
CA LEU A 15 4.61 8.61 6.02
C LEU A 15 5.31 7.41 5.39
N ILE A 16 6.33 6.90 6.04
CA ILE A 16 7.15 5.81 5.56
C ILE A 16 6.66 4.49 6.13
N GLY A 17 6.35 3.54 5.26
CA GLY A 17 5.97 2.18 5.62
C GLY A 17 6.97 1.15 5.13
N ALA A 18 6.86 -0.07 5.64
CA ALA A 18 7.67 -1.20 5.21
C ALA A 18 6.82 -2.23 4.46
N GLY A 19 7.27 -2.64 3.31
CA GLY A 19 6.73 -3.74 2.50
C GLY A 19 7.85 -4.29 1.60
N THR A 20 7.94 -5.56 1.42
CA THR A 20 7.08 -6.65 1.86
C THR A 20 7.55 -7.20 3.21
N VAL A 21 6.63 -7.37 4.16
CA VAL A 21 6.92 -7.93 5.48
C VAL A 21 6.19 -9.27 5.64
N LEU A 22 6.93 -10.31 6.02
CA LEU A 22 6.46 -11.71 6.06
C LEU A 22 6.67 -12.39 7.42
N THR A 23 7.41 -11.76 8.34
CA THR A 23 7.69 -12.33 9.67
C THR A 23 7.61 -11.27 10.77
N THR A 24 7.42 -11.69 12.02
CA THR A 24 7.39 -10.81 13.19
C THR A 24 8.72 -10.11 13.42
N GLU A 25 9.84 -10.77 13.13
CA GLU A 25 11.19 -10.20 13.21
C GLU A 25 11.37 -9.07 12.17
N GLN A 26 10.78 -9.23 10.99
CA GLN A 26 10.79 -8.16 9.98
C GLN A 26 9.92 -6.97 10.42
N VAL A 27 8.80 -7.21 11.13
CA VAL A 27 8.00 -6.13 11.73
C VAL A 27 8.86 -5.32 12.70
N ASP A 28 9.54 -5.98 13.63
CA ASP A 28 10.39 -5.31 14.63
C ASP A 28 11.52 -4.52 13.98
N ARG A 29 12.21 -5.10 13.01
CA ARG A 29 13.28 -4.43 12.27
C ARG A 29 12.77 -3.21 11.49
N ALA A 30 11.60 -3.33 10.87
CA ALA A 30 10.99 -2.23 10.14
C ALA A 30 10.60 -1.07 11.07
N ALA A 31 9.95 -1.38 12.20
CA ALA A 31 9.56 -0.40 13.20
C ALA A 31 10.79 0.28 13.82
N SER A 32 11.83 -0.47 14.17
CA SER A 32 13.10 0.07 14.68
C SER A 32 13.82 0.98 13.69
N ALA A 33 13.65 0.73 12.38
CA ALA A 33 14.18 1.58 11.33
C ALA A 33 13.34 2.86 11.07
N GLY A 34 12.18 3.01 11.73
CA GLY A 34 11.33 4.18 11.62
C GLY A 34 10.10 4.01 10.72
N ALA A 35 9.79 2.77 10.28
CA ALA A 35 8.54 2.52 9.56
C ALA A 35 7.33 2.81 10.46
N LYS A 36 6.35 3.53 9.92
CA LYS A 36 5.12 3.93 10.63
C LYS A 36 3.96 2.97 10.38
N PHE A 37 4.05 2.13 9.38
CA PHE A 37 3.07 1.09 9.06
C PHE A 37 3.71 -0.08 8.31
N ILE A 38 3.02 -1.20 8.31
CA ILE A 38 3.46 -2.46 7.68
C ILE A 38 2.53 -2.80 6.51
N VAL A 39 3.12 -3.35 5.44
CA VAL A 39 2.36 -3.89 4.30
C VAL A 39 2.83 -5.33 4.03
N SER A 40 1.88 -6.25 3.95
CA SER A 40 2.14 -7.64 3.57
C SER A 40 1.43 -8.01 2.25
N PRO A 41 1.90 -9.02 1.53
CA PRO A 41 1.30 -9.42 0.25
C PRO A 41 0.01 -10.23 0.42
N GLY A 42 -0.15 -10.86 1.57
CA GLY A 42 -1.33 -11.63 1.98
C GLY A 42 -1.66 -11.39 3.44
N LEU A 43 -2.78 -11.94 3.89
CA LEU A 43 -3.20 -11.88 5.28
C LEU A 43 -2.65 -13.11 6.02
N ASN A 44 -1.58 -12.91 6.78
CA ASN A 44 -1.09 -13.89 7.73
C ASN A 44 -1.58 -13.50 9.14
N PRO A 45 -2.52 -14.27 9.74
CA PRO A 45 -3.11 -13.91 11.04
C PRO A 45 -2.07 -13.68 12.15
N LYS A 46 -0.97 -14.44 12.12
CA LYS A 46 0.12 -14.31 13.10
C LYS A 46 0.81 -12.94 13.05
N ILE A 47 1.07 -12.46 11.83
CA ILE A 47 1.72 -11.16 11.62
C ILE A 47 0.72 -10.03 11.92
N VAL A 48 -0.52 -10.20 11.49
CA VAL A 48 -1.57 -9.21 11.76
C VAL A 48 -1.80 -9.05 13.24
N ALA A 49 -2.01 -10.15 13.99
CA ALA A 49 -2.14 -10.14 15.44
C ALA A 49 -0.95 -9.45 16.11
N TYR A 50 0.27 -9.80 15.69
CA TYR A 50 1.49 -9.21 16.26
C TYR A 50 1.56 -7.70 16.06
N CYS A 51 1.20 -7.21 14.88
CA CYS A 51 1.15 -5.76 14.61
C CYS A 51 0.07 -5.07 15.45
N VAL A 52 -1.13 -5.67 15.54
CA VAL A 52 -2.24 -5.12 16.31
C VAL A 52 -1.89 -5.05 17.80
N ASP A 53 -1.33 -6.11 18.37
CA ASP A 53 -0.91 -6.18 19.78
C ASP A 53 0.17 -5.12 20.10
N LYS A 54 1.03 -4.79 19.15
CA LYS A 54 2.05 -3.75 19.30
C LYS A 54 1.57 -2.34 18.94
N GLY A 55 0.34 -2.17 18.50
CA GLY A 55 -0.18 -0.89 18.03
C GLY A 55 0.50 -0.39 16.75
N ILE A 56 1.07 -1.28 15.93
CA ILE A 56 1.70 -0.96 14.66
C ILE A 56 0.66 -1.10 13.54
N PRO A 57 0.30 -0.05 12.82
CA PRO A 57 -0.64 -0.14 11.72
C PRO A 57 -0.17 -1.15 10.66
N ILE A 58 -1.08 -2.01 10.19
CA ILE A 58 -0.80 -2.96 9.13
C ILE A 58 -1.89 -2.93 8.07
N THR A 59 -1.50 -3.00 6.80
CA THR A 59 -2.40 -3.15 5.65
C THR A 59 -2.10 -4.51 4.99
N PRO A 60 -2.80 -5.58 5.41
CA PRO A 60 -2.56 -6.92 4.89
C PRO A 60 -3.15 -7.09 3.48
N GLY A 61 -2.51 -7.93 2.68
CA GLY A 61 -3.00 -8.28 1.34
C GLY A 61 -4.24 -9.17 1.41
N THR A 62 -5.23 -8.83 0.61
CA THR A 62 -6.48 -9.57 0.43
C THR A 62 -6.78 -9.73 -1.05
N SER A 63 -7.48 -10.80 -1.44
CA SER A 63 -7.90 -11.01 -2.82
C SER A 63 -9.33 -11.57 -2.95
N ASN A 64 -9.96 -11.89 -1.84
CA ASN A 64 -11.29 -12.49 -1.78
C ASN A 64 -12.04 -12.08 -0.50
N ALA A 65 -13.30 -12.51 -0.38
CA ALA A 65 -14.16 -12.18 0.75
C ALA A 65 -13.64 -12.71 2.09
N SER A 66 -13.15 -13.95 2.13
CA SER A 66 -12.64 -14.55 3.36
C SER A 66 -11.43 -13.82 3.94
N ASP A 67 -10.56 -13.30 3.07
CA ASP A 67 -9.42 -12.48 3.51
C ASP A 67 -9.92 -11.16 4.16
N ILE A 68 -10.96 -10.55 3.59
CA ILE A 68 -11.55 -9.30 4.13
C ILE A 68 -12.20 -9.58 5.49
N GLU A 69 -12.96 -10.66 5.61
CA GLU A 69 -13.57 -11.06 6.89
C GLU A 69 -12.51 -11.31 7.96
N ALA A 70 -11.45 -12.03 7.61
CA ALA A 70 -10.33 -12.24 8.52
C ALA A 70 -9.64 -10.92 8.95
N ALA A 71 -9.53 -9.93 8.06
CA ALA A 71 -9.02 -8.61 8.42
C ALA A 71 -9.95 -7.88 9.40
N LEU A 72 -11.25 -7.97 9.17
CA LEU A 72 -12.27 -7.37 10.05
C LEU A 72 -12.28 -7.98 11.45
N GLU A 73 -11.99 -9.29 11.61
CA GLU A 73 -11.85 -9.94 12.92
C GLU A 73 -10.72 -9.30 13.76
N PHE A 74 -9.68 -8.76 13.12
CA PHE A 74 -8.62 -8.00 13.79
C PHE A 74 -8.93 -6.50 13.95
N GLY A 75 -10.13 -6.06 13.58
CA GLY A 75 -10.52 -4.66 13.63
C GLY A 75 -9.92 -3.80 12.52
N LEU A 76 -9.43 -4.39 11.44
CA LEU A 76 -8.84 -3.67 10.32
C LEU A 76 -9.91 -3.33 9.28
N ASP A 77 -10.07 -2.05 8.99
CA ASP A 77 -10.98 -1.52 7.97
C ASP A 77 -10.27 -1.05 6.69
N VAL A 78 -8.93 -1.13 6.67
CA VAL A 78 -8.11 -0.86 5.49
C VAL A 78 -7.33 -2.10 5.09
N VAL A 79 -7.52 -2.56 3.86
CA VAL A 79 -6.85 -3.74 3.32
C VAL A 79 -6.14 -3.43 1.99
N LYS A 80 -5.00 -4.08 1.77
CA LYS A 80 -4.36 -4.08 0.47
C LYS A 80 -5.09 -5.07 -0.45
N PHE A 81 -5.46 -4.66 -1.65
CA PHE A 81 -5.94 -5.57 -2.68
C PHE A 81 -4.78 -5.94 -3.62
N PHE A 82 -4.38 -7.21 -3.63
CA PHE A 82 -3.16 -7.67 -4.32
C PHE A 82 -3.29 -9.11 -4.82
N PRO A 83 -2.75 -9.38 -6.05
CA PRO A 83 -2.29 -8.42 -7.07
C PRO A 83 -3.48 -7.77 -7.81
N ALA A 84 -3.57 -6.44 -7.83
CA ALA A 84 -4.81 -5.75 -8.18
C ALA A 84 -5.28 -6.05 -9.62
N GLU A 85 -4.51 -5.72 -10.64
CA GLU A 85 -4.92 -5.93 -12.04
C GLU A 85 -5.12 -7.43 -12.38
N PRO A 86 -4.18 -8.34 -12.04
CA PRO A 86 -4.38 -9.77 -12.30
C PRO A 86 -5.58 -10.39 -11.56
N ALA A 87 -5.97 -9.83 -10.42
CA ALA A 87 -7.11 -10.33 -9.63
C ALA A 87 -8.47 -9.70 -10.02
N GLY A 88 -8.52 -8.98 -11.15
CA GLY A 88 -9.76 -8.41 -11.70
C GLY A 88 -9.95 -6.92 -11.48
N GLY A 89 -8.94 -6.24 -10.96
CA GLY A 89 -8.84 -4.78 -10.91
C GLY A 89 -9.96 -4.10 -10.15
N LEU A 90 -10.27 -2.88 -10.57
CA LEU A 90 -11.30 -2.05 -9.95
C LEU A 90 -12.70 -2.71 -9.97
N LYS A 91 -12.99 -3.53 -10.98
CA LYS A 91 -14.26 -4.27 -11.07
C LYS A 91 -14.41 -5.27 -9.92
N MET A 92 -13.35 -6.02 -9.61
CA MET A 92 -13.35 -6.96 -8.50
C MET A 92 -13.43 -6.23 -7.15
N ILE A 93 -12.67 -5.14 -6.97
CA ILE A 93 -12.75 -4.33 -5.76
C ILE A 93 -14.17 -3.83 -5.51
N LYS A 94 -14.87 -3.31 -6.54
CA LYS A 94 -16.27 -2.86 -6.40
C LYS A 94 -17.21 -4.00 -5.99
N ALA A 95 -17.02 -5.18 -6.53
CA ALA A 95 -17.81 -6.35 -6.17
C ALA A 95 -17.58 -6.77 -4.71
N LEU A 96 -16.33 -6.82 -4.28
CA LEU A 96 -15.96 -7.12 -2.89
C LEU A 96 -16.39 -6.02 -1.91
N ALA A 97 -16.30 -4.76 -2.29
CA ALA A 97 -16.68 -3.63 -1.43
C ALA A 97 -18.18 -3.55 -1.15
N ALA A 98 -19.03 -4.14 -2.00
CA ALA A 98 -20.48 -4.05 -1.88
C ALA A 98 -21.00 -4.60 -0.54
N PRO A 99 -20.66 -5.81 -0.08
CA PRO A 99 -21.08 -6.32 1.22
C PRO A 99 -20.34 -5.69 2.41
N TYR A 100 -19.12 -5.15 2.22
CA TYR A 100 -18.27 -4.65 3.32
C TYR A 100 -18.24 -3.12 3.34
N VAL A 101 -19.33 -2.51 3.76
CA VAL A 101 -19.58 -1.04 3.65
C VAL A 101 -18.50 -0.18 4.31
N GLY A 102 -17.85 -0.63 5.40
CA GLY A 102 -16.81 0.11 6.12
C GLY A 102 -15.40 -0.02 5.54
N VAL A 103 -15.14 -1.04 4.70
CA VAL A 103 -13.79 -1.38 4.26
C VAL A 103 -13.29 -0.44 3.16
N LYS A 104 -12.05 0.00 3.28
CA LYS A 104 -11.30 0.74 2.25
C LYS A 104 -10.16 -0.10 1.71
N PHE A 105 -9.79 0.16 0.47
CA PHE A 105 -8.81 -0.64 -0.25
C PHE A 105 -7.59 0.17 -0.66
N MET A 106 -6.43 -0.49 -0.64
CA MET A 106 -5.18 -0.02 -1.22
C MET A 106 -4.75 -0.99 -2.34
N PRO A 107 -5.24 -0.82 -3.58
CA PRO A 107 -4.84 -1.66 -4.69
C PRO A 107 -3.35 -1.52 -4.99
N THR A 108 -2.70 -2.66 -5.23
CA THR A 108 -1.28 -2.75 -5.55
C THR A 108 -1.05 -3.89 -6.55
N GLY A 109 -0.19 -3.67 -7.52
CA GLY A 109 0.10 -4.65 -8.58
C GLY A 109 -0.63 -4.34 -9.88
N GLY A 110 0.14 -3.86 -10.88
CA GLY A 110 -0.36 -3.42 -12.17
C GLY A 110 -0.89 -1.98 -12.21
N ILE A 111 -0.80 -1.24 -11.10
CA ILE A 111 -1.16 0.18 -11.08
C ILE A 111 -0.08 0.99 -11.79
N ASN A 112 -0.52 1.92 -12.64
CA ASN A 112 0.33 2.79 -13.44
C ASN A 112 -0.34 4.15 -13.71
N ALA A 113 0.32 5.04 -14.45
CA ALA A 113 -0.19 6.38 -14.74
C ALA A 113 -1.52 6.38 -15.52
N GLU A 114 -1.76 5.36 -16.35
CA GLU A 114 -2.95 5.27 -17.20
C GLU A 114 -4.21 4.86 -16.43
N ASN A 115 -4.05 3.97 -15.43
CA ASN A 115 -5.19 3.39 -14.69
C ASN A 115 -5.41 3.98 -13.29
N VAL A 116 -4.40 4.58 -12.66
CA VAL A 116 -4.47 5.07 -11.28
C VAL A 116 -5.62 6.07 -11.05
N LYS A 117 -5.91 6.92 -12.02
CA LYS A 117 -7.00 7.91 -11.93
C LYS A 117 -8.38 7.25 -11.77
N ALA A 118 -8.62 6.15 -12.50
CA ALA A 118 -9.87 5.39 -12.41
C ALA A 118 -10.04 4.75 -11.02
N TYR A 119 -8.95 4.25 -10.44
CA TYR A 119 -8.97 3.73 -9.06
C TYR A 119 -9.27 4.84 -8.05
N LEU A 120 -8.54 5.96 -8.12
CA LEU A 120 -8.66 7.09 -7.19
C LEU A 120 -10.05 7.76 -7.23
N ALA A 121 -10.76 7.66 -8.34
CA ALA A 121 -12.13 8.16 -8.48
C ALA A 121 -13.16 7.34 -7.69
N TYR A 122 -12.82 6.14 -7.23
CA TYR A 122 -13.70 5.34 -6.39
C TYR A 122 -13.47 5.64 -4.91
N ASP A 123 -14.49 6.05 -4.20
CA ASP A 123 -14.45 6.55 -2.82
C ASP A 123 -13.94 5.54 -1.78
N ARG A 124 -13.99 4.22 -2.12
CA ARG A 124 -13.48 3.15 -1.27
C ARG A 124 -11.97 2.90 -1.45
N ILE A 125 -11.32 3.60 -2.36
CA ILE A 125 -9.87 3.54 -2.51
C ILE A 125 -9.23 4.59 -1.60
N LEU A 126 -8.48 4.15 -0.59
CA LEU A 126 -7.73 5.04 0.30
C LEU A 126 -6.49 5.60 -0.38
N ALA A 127 -5.70 4.72 -0.99
CA ALA A 127 -4.47 5.01 -1.70
C ALA A 127 -4.20 3.94 -2.76
N CYS A 128 -3.29 4.19 -3.68
CA CYS A 128 -2.84 3.21 -4.66
C CYS A 128 -1.33 2.95 -4.51
N GLY A 129 -0.93 1.68 -4.56
CA GLY A 129 0.48 1.30 -4.59
C GLY A 129 0.95 1.04 -6.01
N GLY A 130 1.93 1.81 -6.46
CA GLY A 130 2.53 1.66 -7.77
C GLY A 130 4.04 1.86 -7.75
N SER A 131 4.74 1.25 -8.68
CA SER A 131 6.19 1.34 -8.80
C SER A 131 6.66 1.83 -10.19
N TRP A 132 5.72 2.30 -11.03
CA TRP A 132 6.06 2.72 -12.39
C TRP A 132 7.02 3.92 -12.43
N MET A 133 7.00 4.79 -11.42
CA MET A 133 7.89 5.95 -11.31
C MET A 133 9.30 5.60 -10.81
N VAL A 134 9.49 4.43 -10.18
CA VAL A 134 10.77 3.99 -9.58
C VAL A 134 11.22 2.64 -10.15
N LYS A 135 11.11 2.46 -11.46
CA LYS A 135 11.55 1.23 -12.12
C LYS A 135 13.02 0.95 -11.80
N GLY A 136 13.33 -0.32 -11.53
CA GLY A 136 14.67 -0.74 -11.15
C GLY A 136 15.76 -0.33 -12.16
N GLU A 137 15.44 -0.27 -13.44
CA GLU A 137 16.37 0.20 -14.49
C GLU A 137 16.73 1.69 -14.31
N LEU A 138 15.75 2.55 -13.99
CA LEU A 138 16.01 3.97 -13.74
C LEU A 138 16.93 4.16 -12.53
N VAL A 139 16.71 3.39 -11.46
CA VAL A 139 17.56 3.40 -10.26
C VAL A 139 18.98 2.92 -10.62
N LYS A 140 19.11 1.81 -11.36
CA LYS A 140 20.38 1.23 -11.77
C LYS A 140 21.19 2.17 -12.65
N ASN A 141 20.51 2.92 -13.53
CA ASN A 141 21.13 3.89 -14.43
C ASN A 141 21.38 5.25 -13.79
N GLY A 142 20.97 5.48 -12.55
CA GLY A 142 21.12 6.78 -11.88
C GLY A 142 20.19 7.88 -12.43
N GLU A 143 19.09 7.51 -13.12
CA GLU A 143 18.13 8.44 -13.73
C GLU A 143 17.18 9.06 -12.67
N PHE A 144 17.75 9.63 -11.61
CA PHE A 144 16.97 10.14 -10.47
C PHE A 144 16.12 11.37 -10.82
N ASP A 145 16.52 12.19 -11.77
CA ASP A 145 15.72 13.34 -12.24
C ASP A 145 14.42 12.83 -12.89
N LYS A 146 14.51 11.79 -13.70
CA LYS A 146 13.33 11.17 -14.33
C LYS A 146 12.40 10.52 -13.28
N ILE A 147 12.96 9.86 -12.25
CA ILE A 147 12.19 9.34 -11.12
C ILE A 147 11.44 10.48 -10.44
N ARG A 148 12.08 11.61 -10.21
CA ARG A 148 11.48 12.80 -9.61
C ARG A 148 10.34 13.37 -10.45
N GLU A 149 10.54 13.51 -11.76
CA GLU A 149 9.51 13.98 -12.70
C GLU A 149 8.29 13.05 -12.71
N MET A 150 8.48 11.74 -12.88
CA MET A 150 7.40 10.75 -12.87
C MET A 150 6.67 10.70 -11.52
N THR A 151 7.38 10.93 -10.42
CA THR A 151 6.77 11.01 -9.10
C THR A 151 5.94 12.27 -8.93
N ALA A 152 6.42 13.41 -9.44
CA ALA A 152 5.66 14.67 -9.45
C ALA A 152 4.37 14.53 -10.28
N GLU A 153 4.43 13.91 -11.47
CA GLU A 153 3.26 13.61 -12.28
C GLU A 153 2.24 12.73 -11.52
N ALA A 154 2.73 11.69 -10.83
CA ALA A 154 1.87 10.83 -10.00
C ALA A 154 1.17 11.62 -8.87
N VAL A 155 1.87 12.56 -8.24
CA VAL A 155 1.32 13.43 -7.21
C VAL A 155 0.24 14.34 -7.78
N GLU A 156 0.46 14.94 -8.95
CA GLU A 156 -0.55 15.79 -9.61
C GLU A 156 -1.82 14.99 -9.96
N ILE A 157 -1.68 13.76 -10.49
CA ILE A 157 -2.83 12.87 -10.74
C ILE A 157 -3.63 12.65 -9.45
N VAL A 158 -2.95 12.45 -8.31
CA VAL A 158 -3.63 12.26 -7.02
C VAL A 158 -4.37 13.54 -6.59
N LYS A 159 -3.75 14.71 -6.69
CA LYS A 159 -4.36 15.99 -6.35
C LYS A 159 -5.60 16.26 -7.20
N GLU A 160 -5.49 16.12 -8.52
CA GLU A 160 -6.63 16.27 -9.43
C GLU A 160 -7.79 15.32 -9.11
N SER A 161 -7.46 14.07 -8.79
CA SER A 161 -8.46 13.03 -8.50
C SER A 161 -9.16 13.22 -7.16
N ARG A 162 -8.53 13.90 -6.20
CA ARG A 162 -9.02 14.11 -4.84
C ARG A 162 -9.53 15.53 -4.57
N GLY A 163 -9.45 16.42 -5.54
CA GLY A 163 -9.93 17.80 -5.44
C GLY A 163 -9.17 18.65 -4.41
N LYS A 164 -7.87 18.39 -4.27
CA LYS A 164 -7.00 19.12 -3.33
C LYS A 164 -5.86 19.80 -4.07
#